data_df05ccd0d7dee68f9585818aeab818c5
#
_entry.id   df05ccd0d7dee68f9585818aeab818c5
#
_cell.length_a   1.000
_cell.length_b   1.000
_cell.length_c   1.000
_cell.angle_alpha   90.00
_cell.angle_beta   90.00
_cell.angle_gamma   90.00
#
_symmetry.space_group_name_H-M   'P 1'
#
loop_
_entity.id
_entity.type
_entity.pdbx_description
1 polymer ?
#
loop_
_entity_poly.entity_id
_entity_poly.type
_entity_poly.pdbx_seq_one_letter_code
_entity_poly.pdbx_strand_id
1 'polypeptide(L)'
;MKIGMHNWMRPEPLEVTLKRLHDLGYDGIEIMGEPRKYDIAETRKLLDKYQLECYGSVSIMVAGRDLIHADPYYREMSVQYVKECLDMVGALGGTLMTLVPSEVGKIVAMSDPETEWKWAVENIRILADHAAKHKIRIGLEPLNRFETNFLNRHDQALRLAADVGEDVGVCLDAFHINIEEVDMFEAVTHTAKVGKLVDFHVADNNRFPPGGGSLDWSKLISTLKSAGYDGWITSEFVVPLDRSPLAVKDEASGTTATDAELKFIRDHGSDLMSDGAYSKHVENTIKHLKASGA
;
A
#
# COMPACT_ATOMS: atom_id res chain seq x y z
N MET A 1 1.96 -8.94 -15.81
CA MET A 1 1.65 -8.35 -14.47
C MET A 1 0.14 -8.29 -14.29
N LYS A 2 -0.37 -8.44 -13.08
CA LYS A 2 -1.78 -8.26 -12.71
C LYS A 2 -2.00 -6.86 -12.15
N ILE A 3 -3.19 -6.30 -12.33
CA ILE A 3 -3.53 -4.95 -11.85
C ILE A 3 -4.53 -5.06 -10.69
N GLY A 4 -4.11 -4.58 -9.53
CA GLY A 4 -4.90 -4.52 -8.32
C GLY A 4 -5.17 -3.09 -7.85
N MET A 5 -5.88 -2.98 -6.75
CA MET A 5 -6.18 -1.69 -6.12
C MET A 5 -6.37 -1.86 -4.62
N HIS A 6 -6.00 -0.84 -3.85
CA HIS A 6 -6.37 -0.71 -2.44
C HIS A 6 -7.82 -0.26 -2.26
N ASN A 7 -8.39 -0.59 -1.10
CA ASN A 7 -9.71 -0.05 -0.72
C ASN A 7 -9.67 0.93 0.48
N TRP A 8 -8.52 1.22 1.03
CA TRP A 8 -8.42 2.19 2.13
C TRP A 8 -8.64 3.64 1.68
N MET A 9 -8.40 3.93 0.40
CA MET A 9 -8.46 5.29 -0.16
C MET A 9 -9.88 5.89 -0.16
N ARG A 10 -10.91 5.06 0.00
CA ARG A 10 -12.30 5.50 0.07
C ARG A 10 -13.08 4.64 1.07
N PRO A 11 -13.65 5.23 2.13
CA PRO A 11 -14.51 4.52 3.08
C PRO A 11 -15.87 4.25 2.43
N GLU A 12 -16.04 3.03 1.97
CA GLU A 12 -17.28 2.55 1.37
C GLU A 12 -17.47 1.06 1.68
N PRO A 13 -18.68 0.51 1.56
CA PRO A 13 -18.89 -0.93 1.70
C PRO A 13 -18.01 -1.72 0.71
N LEU A 14 -17.38 -2.79 1.18
CA LEU A 14 -16.47 -3.61 0.37
C LEU A 14 -17.12 -4.08 -0.94
N GLU A 15 -18.41 -4.42 -0.91
CA GLU A 15 -19.13 -4.84 -2.10
C GLU A 15 -19.17 -3.77 -3.19
N VAL A 16 -19.29 -2.49 -2.82
CA VAL A 16 -19.26 -1.36 -3.77
C VAL A 16 -17.90 -1.27 -4.45
N THR A 17 -16.81 -1.39 -3.66
CA THR A 17 -15.44 -1.42 -4.20
C THR A 17 -15.26 -2.61 -5.14
N LEU A 18 -15.57 -3.82 -4.71
CA LEU A 18 -15.38 -5.04 -5.52
C LEU A 18 -16.18 -5.00 -6.81
N LYS A 19 -17.44 -4.53 -6.74
CA LYS A 19 -18.24 -4.35 -7.96
C LYS A 19 -17.57 -3.39 -8.94
N ARG A 20 -17.09 -2.25 -8.46
CA ARG A 20 -16.39 -1.25 -9.29
C ARG A 20 -15.14 -1.84 -9.93
N LEU A 21 -14.31 -2.55 -9.19
CA LEU A 21 -13.09 -3.19 -9.70
C LEU A 21 -13.41 -4.25 -10.77
N HIS A 22 -14.40 -5.10 -10.52
CA HIS A 22 -14.88 -6.09 -11.49
C HIS A 22 -15.37 -5.43 -12.78
N ASP A 23 -16.27 -4.43 -12.69
CA ASP A 23 -16.85 -3.76 -13.84
C ASP A 23 -15.79 -3.03 -14.70
N LEU A 24 -14.69 -2.59 -14.09
CA LEU A 24 -13.58 -1.91 -14.76
C LEU A 24 -12.46 -2.86 -15.22
N GLY A 25 -12.52 -4.14 -14.87
CA GLY A 25 -11.59 -5.17 -15.33
C GLY A 25 -10.23 -5.16 -14.62
N TYR A 26 -10.25 -4.91 -13.30
CA TYR A 26 -9.14 -5.20 -12.39
C TYR A 26 -9.05 -6.70 -12.11
N ASP A 27 -7.86 -7.17 -11.75
CA ASP A 27 -7.60 -8.59 -11.46
C ASP A 27 -7.82 -8.93 -9.98
N GLY A 28 -7.65 -7.96 -9.08
CA GLY A 28 -7.77 -8.21 -7.64
C GLY A 28 -7.75 -6.98 -6.77
N ILE A 29 -7.69 -7.25 -5.47
CA ILE A 29 -7.67 -6.24 -4.40
C ILE A 29 -6.54 -6.55 -3.42
N GLU A 30 -5.79 -5.51 -3.04
CA GLU A 30 -5.00 -5.49 -1.81
C GLU A 30 -5.86 -4.88 -0.71
N ILE A 31 -6.37 -5.74 0.18
CA ILE A 31 -7.37 -5.32 1.16
C ILE A 31 -6.73 -4.49 2.28
N MET A 32 -7.44 -3.47 2.74
CA MET A 32 -6.99 -2.65 3.87
C MET A 32 -6.73 -3.50 5.11
N GLY A 33 -5.59 -3.30 5.77
CA GLY A 33 -5.18 -4.00 6.99
C GLY A 33 -5.99 -3.61 8.22
N GLU A 34 -7.30 -3.87 8.18
CA GLU A 34 -8.21 -3.67 9.30
C GLU A 34 -9.03 -4.96 9.53
N PRO A 35 -8.43 -6.02 10.10
CA PRO A 35 -9.02 -7.35 10.17
C PRO A 35 -10.42 -7.37 10.80
N ARG A 36 -10.66 -6.48 11.78
CA ARG A 36 -11.94 -6.41 12.49
C ARG A 36 -13.10 -5.81 11.67
N LYS A 37 -12.80 -5.23 10.50
CA LYS A 37 -13.83 -4.69 9.58
C LYS A 37 -14.41 -5.76 8.66
N TYR A 38 -13.78 -6.93 8.54
CA TYR A 38 -14.12 -7.93 7.55
C TYR A 38 -14.56 -9.25 8.20
N ASP A 39 -15.77 -9.69 7.90
CA ASP A 39 -16.17 -11.08 8.07
C ASP A 39 -15.56 -11.92 6.94
N ILE A 40 -14.73 -12.88 7.29
CA ILE A 40 -13.98 -13.69 6.30
C ILE A 40 -14.88 -14.48 5.37
N ALA A 41 -15.96 -15.08 5.90
CA ALA A 41 -16.86 -15.89 5.09
C ALA A 41 -17.65 -15.03 4.09
N GLU A 42 -18.10 -13.86 4.53
CA GLU A 42 -18.82 -12.92 3.67
C GLU A 42 -17.86 -12.28 2.64
N THR A 43 -16.65 -11.91 3.06
CA THR A 43 -15.63 -11.35 2.15
C THR A 43 -15.29 -12.34 1.03
N ARG A 44 -15.11 -13.63 1.35
CA ARG A 44 -14.87 -14.67 0.34
C ARG A 44 -16.01 -14.77 -0.67
N LYS A 45 -17.26 -14.78 -0.19
CA LYS A 45 -18.43 -14.81 -1.09
C LYS A 45 -18.48 -13.61 -2.04
N LEU A 46 -18.11 -12.43 -1.55
CA LEU A 46 -18.04 -11.23 -2.37
C LEU A 46 -16.91 -11.31 -3.40
N LEU A 47 -15.73 -11.78 -3.02
CA LEU A 47 -14.60 -12.01 -3.94
C LEU A 47 -14.97 -13.01 -5.04
N ASP A 48 -15.59 -14.14 -4.67
CA ASP A 48 -16.07 -15.15 -5.63
C ASP A 48 -17.14 -14.57 -6.56
N LYS A 49 -18.11 -13.82 -6.01
CA LYS A 49 -19.18 -13.17 -6.77
C LYS A 49 -18.65 -12.24 -7.85
N TYR A 50 -17.62 -11.46 -7.53
CA TYR A 50 -17.03 -10.49 -8.45
C TYR A 50 -15.78 -11.00 -9.16
N GLN A 51 -15.41 -12.27 -8.97
CA GLN A 51 -14.25 -12.91 -9.61
C GLN A 51 -12.94 -12.11 -9.44
N LEU A 52 -12.69 -11.63 -8.23
CA LEU A 52 -11.48 -10.87 -7.88
C LEU A 52 -10.62 -11.65 -6.91
N GLU A 53 -9.30 -11.60 -7.09
CA GLU A 53 -8.35 -12.14 -6.12
C GLU A 53 -8.13 -11.14 -4.97
N CYS A 54 -8.24 -11.58 -3.71
CA CYS A 54 -7.59 -10.88 -2.60
C CYS A 54 -6.16 -11.42 -2.52
N TYR A 55 -5.21 -10.74 -3.15
CA TYR A 55 -3.82 -11.22 -3.23
C TYR A 55 -2.97 -10.80 -2.03
N GLY A 56 -3.36 -9.76 -1.32
CA GLY A 56 -2.62 -9.23 -0.19
C GLY A 56 -3.38 -8.23 0.65
N SER A 57 -2.67 -7.66 1.60
CA SER A 57 -3.12 -6.56 2.45
C SER A 57 -1.98 -5.57 2.68
N VAL A 58 -2.33 -4.30 2.84
CA VAL A 58 -1.41 -3.25 3.28
C VAL A 58 -1.66 -2.92 4.76
N SER A 59 -0.59 -2.76 5.54
CA SER A 59 -0.68 -2.34 6.94
C SER A 59 -1.11 -0.88 7.06
N ILE A 60 -2.04 -0.61 7.96
CA ILE A 60 -2.47 0.76 8.29
C ILE A 60 -1.79 1.17 9.59
N MET A 61 -0.56 1.68 9.45
CA MET A 61 0.31 2.02 10.58
C MET A 61 0.05 3.45 11.06
N VAL A 62 -1.05 3.62 11.79
CA VAL A 62 -1.51 4.90 12.36
C VAL A 62 -1.97 4.70 13.80
N ALA A 63 -2.20 5.79 14.53
CA ALA A 63 -2.78 5.78 15.88
C ALA A 63 -1.99 4.92 16.88
N GLY A 64 -0.67 5.05 16.88
CA GLY A 64 0.24 4.33 17.77
C GLY A 64 0.65 2.94 17.29
N ARG A 65 0.28 2.54 16.08
CA ARG A 65 0.80 1.33 15.43
C ARG A 65 2.19 1.64 14.87
N ASP A 66 3.22 1.20 15.56
CA ASP A 66 4.62 1.50 15.25
C ASP A 66 5.52 0.37 15.76
N LEU A 67 6.15 -0.37 14.84
CA LEU A 67 7.04 -1.48 15.20
C LEU A 67 8.38 -1.02 15.79
N ILE A 68 8.66 0.27 15.72
CA ILE A 68 9.91 0.89 16.22
C ILE A 68 9.64 1.98 17.27
N HIS A 69 8.48 1.95 17.92
CA HIS A 69 8.13 2.88 19.00
C HIS A 69 9.06 2.71 20.20
N ALA A 70 9.45 3.81 20.87
CA ALA A 70 10.33 3.74 22.05
C ALA A 70 9.72 2.90 23.19
N ASP A 71 8.42 3.04 23.44
CA ASP A 71 7.70 2.22 24.42
C ASP A 71 7.42 0.81 23.83
N PRO A 72 7.89 -0.27 24.51
CA PRO A 72 7.67 -1.65 24.07
C PRO A 72 6.19 -2.03 23.97
N TYR A 73 5.30 -1.42 24.74
CA TYR A 73 3.86 -1.68 24.67
C TYR A 73 3.30 -1.42 23.25
N TYR A 74 3.65 -0.30 22.65
CA TYR A 74 3.20 0.02 21.28
C TYR A 74 3.80 -0.93 20.24
N ARG A 75 5.06 -1.34 20.42
CA ARG A 75 5.68 -2.34 19.54
C ARG A 75 4.95 -3.69 19.60
N GLU A 76 4.67 -4.18 20.82
CA GLU A 76 3.95 -5.44 21.04
C GLU A 76 2.53 -5.40 20.44
N MET A 77 1.80 -4.31 20.66
CA MET A 77 0.47 -4.10 20.09
C MET A 77 0.51 -4.05 18.56
N SER A 78 1.54 -3.42 17.98
CA SER A 78 1.73 -3.36 16.53
C SER A 78 2.05 -4.73 15.93
N VAL A 79 2.91 -5.52 16.59
CA VAL A 79 3.18 -6.90 16.19
C VAL A 79 1.88 -7.74 16.22
N GLN A 80 1.07 -7.61 17.27
CA GLN A 80 -0.19 -8.34 17.36
C GLN A 80 -1.17 -7.92 16.24
N TYR A 81 -1.29 -6.63 15.98
CA TYR A 81 -2.11 -6.11 14.89
C TYR A 81 -1.69 -6.67 13.52
N VAL A 82 -0.40 -6.66 13.20
CA VAL A 82 0.07 -7.19 11.91
C VAL A 82 -0.13 -8.71 11.82
N LYS A 83 0.00 -9.46 12.92
CA LYS A 83 -0.38 -10.89 12.95
C LYS A 83 -1.85 -11.10 12.61
N GLU A 84 -2.75 -10.29 13.16
CA GLU A 84 -4.18 -10.35 12.82
C GLU A 84 -4.42 -10.04 11.32
N CYS A 85 -3.65 -9.11 10.73
CA CYS A 85 -3.69 -8.87 9.28
C CYS A 85 -3.19 -10.09 8.48
N LEU A 86 -2.10 -10.71 8.88
CA LEU A 86 -1.56 -11.92 8.25
C LEU A 86 -2.56 -13.09 8.32
N ASP A 87 -3.22 -13.28 9.46
CA ASP A 87 -4.27 -14.31 9.62
C ASP A 87 -5.46 -14.03 8.68
N MET A 88 -5.89 -12.77 8.55
CA MET A 88 -6.93 -12.35 7.62
C MET A 88 -6.53 -12.64 6.17
N VAL A 89 -5.33 -12.22 5.76
CA VAL A 89 -4.82 -12.44 4.40
C VAL A 89 -4.75 -13.93 4.07
N GLY A 90 -4.19 -14.74 4.96
CA GLY A 90 -4.13 -16.19 4.79
C GLY A 90 -5.53 -16.82 4.69
N ALA A 91 -6.47 -16.35 5.51
CA ALA A 91 -7.86 -16.80 5.46
C ALA A 91 -8.56 -16.38 4.16
N LEU A 92 -8.18 -15.32 3.51
CA LEU A 92 -8.72 -14.86 2.22
C LEU A 92 -8.00 -15.48 1.00
N GLY A 93 -6.91 -16.22 1.23
CA GLY A 93 -6.12 -16.86 0.17
C GLY A 93 -5.02 -15.98 -0.42
N GLY A 94 -4.77 -14.82 0.19
CA GLY A 94 -3.69 -13.93 -0.22
C GLY A 94 -2.30 -14.44 0.18
N THR A 95 -1.29 -13.95 -0.52
CA THR A 95 0.10 -14.38 -0.36
C THR A 95 1.08 -13.23 -0.11
N LEU A 96 0.56 -12.02 0.07
CA LEU A 96 1.35 -10.80 0.23
C LEU A 96 0.86 -9.98 1.43
N MET A 97 1.80 -9.39 2.16
CA MET A 97 1.54 -8.36 3.17
C MET A 97 2.50 -7.19 2.96
N THR A 98 1.99 -6.07 2.50
CA THR A 98 2.76 -4.82 2.44
C THR A 98 2.83 -4.21 3.82
N LEU A 99 4.05 -3.99 4.31
CA LEU A 99 4.34 -3.57 5.67
C LEU A 99 5.15 -2.29 5.71
N VAL A 100 4.57 -1.24 6.28
CA VAL A 100 5.29 -0.04 6.71
C VAL A 100 5.80 -0.27 8.13
N PRO A 101 7.13 -0.20 8.41
CA PRO A 101 7.66 -0.54 9.72
C PRO A 101 7.35 0.46 10.84
N SER A 102 7.09 1.72 10.50
CA SER A 102 6.86 2.81 11.45
C SER A 102 5.46 3.39 11.32
N GLU A 103 5.03 4.13 12.33
CA GLU A 103 3.80 4.93 12.22
C GLU A 103 3.92 5.97 11.10
N VAL A 104 2.90 6.04 10.23
CA VAL A 104 2.82 7.03 9.15
C VAL A 104 2.59 8.42 9.74
N GLY A 105 3.43 9.38 9.33
CA GLY A 105 3.47 10.73 9.89
C GLY A 105 4.53 10.91 10.98
N LYS A 106 5.19 9.85 11.44
CA LYS A 106 6.31 9.95 12.37
C LYS A 106 7.60 10.37 11.63
N ILE A 107 7.87 11.68 11.62
CA ILE A 107 9.04 12.28 10.97
C ILE A 107 10.21 12.56 11.91
N VAL A 108 10.07 12.24 13.20
CA VAL A 108 11.09 12.40 14.23
C VAL A 108 11.35 11.06 14.90
N ALA A 109 12.61 10.65 14.96
CA ALA A 109 13.03 9.43 15.64
C ALA A 109 12.74 9.49 17.14
N MET A 110 12.40 8.36 17.75
CA MET A 110 12.17 8.22 19.19
C MET A 110 13.40 7.65 19.91
N SER A 111 14.41 7.18 19.16
CA SER A 111 15.66 6.67 19.69
C SER A 111 16.78 6.94 18.68
N ASP A 112 17.98 6.45 18.98
CA ASP A 112 19.09 6.48 18.02
C ASP A 112 18.81 5.50 16.85
N PRO A 113 19.40 5.73 15.68
CA PRO A 113 19.12 4.92 14.48
C PRO A 113 19.42 3.42 14.63
N GLU A 114 20.44 3.06 15.40
CA GLU A 114 20.82 1.65 15.60
C GLU A 114 19.77 0.92 16.45
N THR A 115 19.27 1.59 17.47
CA THR A 115 18.21 1.08 18.35
C THR A 115 16.90 0.92 17.60
N GLU A 116 16.44 1.90 16.82
CA GLU A 116 15.23 1.76 16.01
C GLU A 116 15.37 0.65 14.95
N TRP A 117 16.54 0.54 14.33
CA TRP A 117 16.83 -0.55 13.38
C TRP A 117 16.75 -1.93 14.02
N LYS A 118 17.33 -2.08 15.21
CA LYS A 118 17.26 -3.32 15.97
C LYS A 118 15.82 -3.70 16.29
N TRP A 119 15.00 -2.76 16.75
CA TRP A 119 13.58 -3.01 17.02
C TRP A 119 12.83 -3.44 15.76
N ALA A 120 13.09 -2.79 14.62
CA ALA A 120 12.51 -3.19 13.35
C ALA A 120 12.85 -4.64 12.99
N VAL A 121 14.15 -5.00 13.03
CA VAL A 121 14.61 -6.36 12.70
C VAL A 121 13.97 -7.41 13.63
N GLU A 122 13.97 -7.17 14.94
CA GLU A 122 13.39 -8.08 15.92
C GLU A 122 11.90 -8.31 15.71
N ASN A 123 11.14 -7.22 15.56
CA ASN A 123 9.68 -7.29 15.41
C ASN A 123 9.26 -7.86 14.06
N ILE A 124 9.95 -7.49 12.97
CA ILE A 124 9.62 -8.02 11.64
C ILE A 124 10.00 -9.49 11.50
N ARG A 125 11.04 -9.99 12.19
CA ARG A 125 11.33 -11.43 12.27
C ARG A 125 10.17 -12.22 12.88
N ILE A 126 9.61 -11.74 13.99
CA ILE A 126 8.41 -12.34 14.60
C ILE A 126 7.25 -12.40 13.61
N LEU A 127 7.09 -11.36 12.80
CA LEU A 127 6.04 -11.28 11.77
C LEU A 127 6.36 -12.21 10.60
N ALA A 128 7.60 -12.29 10.15
CA ALA A 128 8.03 -13.20 9.08
C ALA A 128 7.82 -14.67 9.46
N ASP A 129 8.15 -15.07 10.69
CA ASP A 129 7.88 -16.40 11.21
C ASP A 129 6.37 -16.71 11.28
N HIS A 130 5.54 -15.69 11.53
CA HIS A 130 4.08 -15.85 11.51
C HIS A 130 3.55 -15.94 10.08
N ALA A 131 4.02 -15.09 9.18
CA ALA A 131 3.65 -15.06 7.77
C ALA A 131 3.98 -16.40 7.05
N ALA A 132 5.11 -17.01 7.39
CA ALA A 132 5.52 -18.30 6.83
C ALA A 132 4.49 -19.42 7.07
N LYS A 133 3.75 -19.40 8.18
CA LYS A 133 2.69 -20.38 8.48
C LYS A 133 1.54 -20.31 7.49
N HIS A 134 1.30 -19.13 6.91
CA HIS A 134 0.27 -18.88 5.92
C HIS A 134 0.83 -18.82 4.48
N LYS A 135 2.14 -19.01 4.30
CA LYS A 135 2.85 -18.85 3.01
C LYS A 135 2.69 -17.42 2.44
N ILE A 136 2.66 -16.44 3.32
CA ILE A 136 2.57 -15.03 2.97
C ILE A 136 3.97 -14.45 2.94
N ARG A 137 4.30 -13.68 1.92
CA ARG A 137 5.54 -12.91 1.83
C ARG A 137 5.30 -11.49 2.32
N ILE A 138 6.18 -10.99 3.19
CA ILE A 138 6.15 -9.59 3.63
C ILE A 138 6.94 -8.75 2.63
N GLY A 139 6.35 -7.67 2.15
CA GLY A 139 6.99 -6.61 1.38
C GLY A 139 7.17 -5.35 2.22
N LEU A 140 8.42 -4.98 2.51
CA LEU A 140 8.71 -3.74 3.24
C LEU A 140 8.53 -2.55 2.32
N GLU A 141 7.73 -1.58 2.72
CA GLU A 141 7.47 -0.38 1.94
C GLU A 141 8.24 0.82 2.52
N PRO A 142 9.20 1.38 1.77
CA PRO A 142 9.79 2.67 2.09
C PRO A 142 8.85 3.80 1.71
N LEU A 143 8.59 4.72 2.64
CA LEU A 143 7.80 5.91 2.42
C LEU A 143 8.68 7.15 2.27
N ASN A 144 8.13 8.22 1.71
CA ASN A 144 8.85 9.47 1.61
C ASN A 144 9.14 10.11 2.98
N ARG A 145 10.13 11.02 3.03
CA ARG A 145 10.61 11.70 4.25
C ARG A 145 9.58 12.56 4.96
N PHE A 146 8.46 12.87 4.32
CA PHE A 146 7.39 13.64 4.93
C PHE A 146 6.40 12.75 5.70
N GLU A 147 6.49 11.43 5.50
CA GLU A 147 5.64 10.43 6.12
C GLU A 147 6.37 9.53 7.12
N THR A 148 7.70 9.36 7.01
CA THR A 148 8.50 8.63 7.99
C THR A 148 9.93 9.13 8.06
N ASN A 149 10.54 9.02 9.25
CA ASN A 149 11.96 9.23 9.46
C ASN A 149 12.82 7.97 9.25
N PHE A 150 12.21 6.80 9.09
CA PHE A 150 12.92 5.52 9.27
C PHE A 150 13.35 4.86 7.96
N LEU A 151 12.40 4.53 7.08
CA LEU A 151 12.65 3.77 5.86
C LEU A 151 12.17 4.55 4.65
N ASN A 152 13.10 5.10 3.85
CA ASN A 152 12.75 6.03 2.77
C ASN A 152 13.16 5.54 1.37
N ARG A 153 14.21 4.71 1.24
CA ARG A 153 14.75 4.30 -0.05
C ARG A 153 14.83 2.79 -0.20
N HIS A 154 14.90 2.37 -1.46
CA HIS A 154 15.00 0.95 -1.81
C HIS A 154 16.23 0.25 -1.19
N ASP A 155 17.38 0.93 -1.13
CA ASP A 155 18.61 0.35 -0.58
C ASP A 155 18.50 0.08 0.93
N GLN A 156 17.82 0.97 1.66
CA GLN A 156 17.50 0.78 3.08
C GLN A 156 16.50 -0.39 3.26
N ALA A 157 15.47 -0.46 2.41
CA ALA A 157 14.47 -1.54 2.46
C ALA A 157 15.10 -2.90 2.14
N LEU A 158 15.98 -2.97 1.14
CA LEU A 158 16.74 -4.19 0.80
C LEU A 158 17.64 -4.63 1.96
N ARG A 159 18.32 -3.67 2.60
CA ARG A 159 19.15 -3.95 3.78
C ARG A 159 18.30 -4.50 4.94
N LEU A 160 17.18 -3.86 5.25
CA LEU A 160 16.29 -4.31 6.32
C LEU A 160 15.72 -5.71 6.01
N ALA A 161 15.31 -5.95 4.76
CA ALA A 161 14.85 -7.26 4.33
C ALA A 161 15.95 -8.34 4.50
N ALA A 162 17.18 -8.04 4.15
CA ALA A 162 18.33 -8.96 4.34
C ALA A 162 18.63 -9.23 5.83
N ASP A 163 18.57 -8.18 6.68
CA ASP A 163 18.79 -8.32 8.12
C ASP A 163 17.65 -9.09 8.82
N VAL A 164 16.42 -9.07 8.28
CA VAL A 164 15.29 -9.86 8.79
C VAL A 164 15.36 -11.31 8.34
N GLY A 165 15.44 -11.58 7.04
CA GLY A 165 15.49 -12.92 6.49
C GLY A 165 15.21 -13.00 5.00
N GLU A 166 15.46 -14.19 4.41
CA GLU A 166 15.42 -14.43 2.96
C GLU A 166 14.02 -14.22 2.34
N ASP A 167 12.97 -14.57 3.08
CA ASP A 167 11.58 -14.53 2.58
C ASP A 167 10.95 -13.15 2.60
N VAL A 168 11.64 -12.14 3.18
CA VAL A 168 11.17 -10.76 3.19
C VAL A 168 11.61 -10.06 1.90
N GLY A 169 10.67 -9.37 1.27
CA GLY A 169 10.89 -8.56 0.07
C GLY A 169 10.65 -7.08 0.32
N VAL A 170 10.49 -6.36 -0.76
CA VAL A 170 10.27 -4.92 -0.79
C VAL A 170 9.06 -4.62 -1.68
N CYS A 171 8.16 -3.78 -1.21
CA CYS A 171 7.17 -3.10 -2.03
C CYS A 171 7.71 -1.71 -2.36
N LEU A 172 7.67 -1.30 -3.63
CA LEU A 172 8.03 0.06 -4.02
C LEU A 172 6.78 0.79 -4.51
N ASP A 173 6.57 2.02 -4.04
CA ASP A 173 5.53 2.90 -4.56
C ASP A 173 6.15 3.98 -5.45
N ALA A 174 5.64 4.11 -6.68
CA ALA A 174 6.10 5.09 -7.67
C ALA A 174 6.09 6.53 -7.12
N PHE A 175 5.11 6.89 -6.29
CA PHE A 175 5.03 8.20 -5.65
C PHE A 175 6.18 8.41 -4.66
N HIS A 176 6.45 7.44 -3.79
CA HIS A 176 7.49 7.56 -2.77
C HIS A 176 8.89 7.55 -3.38
N ILE A 177 9.19 6.63 -4.28
CA ILE A 177 10.50 6.55 -4.93
C ILE A 177 10.78 7.74 -5.86
N ASN A 178 9.76 8.36 -6.45
CA ASN A 178 9.94 9.61 -7.19
C ASN A 178 10.44 10.77 -6.31
N ILE A 179 10.11 10.77 -5.02
CA ILE A 179 10.55 11.81 -4.09
C ILE A 179 11.95 11.52 -3.54
N GLU A 180 12.24 10.25 -3.24
CA GLU A 180 13.40 9.86 -2.44
C GLU A 180 14.60 9.35 -3.24
N GLU A 181 14.37 8.76 -4.42
CA GLU A 181 15.43 8.14 -5.20
C GLU A 181 16.09 9.14 -6.17
N VAL A 182 17.40 9.01 -6.35
CA VAL A 182 18.13 9.77 -7.37
C VAL A 182 17.69 9.37 -8.78
N ASP A 183 17.47 8.06 -8.97
CA ASP A 183 16.89 7.47 -10.19
C ASP A 183 15.91 6.36 -9.78
N MET A 184 14.63 6.65 -9.94
CA MET A 184 13.56 5.69 -9.60
C MET A 184 13.60 4.43 -10.47
N PHE A 185 14.07 4.54 -11.71
CA PHE A 185 14.16 3.41 -12.64
C PHE A 185 15.30 2.46 -12.26
N GLU A 186 16.41 3.01 -11.75
CA GLU A 186 17.49 2.22 -11.18
C GLU A 186 17.03 1.51 -9.90
N ALA A 187 16.33 2.18 -9.00
CA ALA A 187 15.78 1.59 -7.78
C ALA A 187 14.86 0.39 -8.09
N VAL A 188 13.95 0.55 -9.04
CA VAL A 188 13.07 -0.53 -9.52
C VAL A 188 13.87 -1.67 -10.12
N THR A 189 14.81 -1.35 -11.01
CA THR A 189 15.66 -2.35 -11.70
C THR A 189 16.48 -3.15 -10.69
N HIS A 190 17.12 -2.48 -9.74
CA HIS A 190 17.93 -3.12 -8.71
C HIS A 190 17.09 -4.06 -7.84
N THR A 191 15.98 -3.55 -7.27
CA THR A 191 15.10 -4.32 -6.38
C THR A 191 14.52 -5.56 -7.07
N ALA A 192 14.10 -5.42 -8.33
CA ALA A 192 13.56 -6.53 -9.10
C ALA A 192 14.64 -7.57 -9.45
N LYS A 193 15.82 -7.14 -9.94
CA LYS A 193 16.92 -8.04 -10.32
C LYS A 193 17.48 -8.88 -9.17
N VAL A 194 17.46 -8.35 -7.95
CA VAL A 194 17.86 -9.16 -6.78
C VAL A 194 16.72 -10.05 -6.27
N GLY A 195 15.58 -10.12 -6.98
CA GLY A 195 14.43 -10.98 -6.65
C GLY A 195 13.65 -10.56 -5.41
N LYS A 196 13.78 -9.30 -4.99
CA LYS A 196 13.18 -8.79 -3.77
C LYS A 196 11.96 -7.89 -4.00
N LEU A 197 11.68 -7.44 -5.23
CA LEU A 197 10.45 -6.70 -5.52
C LEU A 197 9.26 -7.66 -5.49
N VAL A 198 8.34 -7.47 -4.53
CA VAL A 198 7.20 -8.37 -4.31
C VAL A 198 5.86 -7.72 -4.64
N ASP A 199 5.79 -6.39 -4.56
CA ASP A 199 4.66 -5.59 -5.05
C ASP A 199 5.15 -4.25 -5.56
N PHE A 200 4.32 -3.60 -6.38
CA PHE A 200 4.60 -2.28 -6.92
C PHE A 200 3.36 -1.40 -6.87
N HIS A 201 3.37 -0.42 -5.96
CA HIS A 201 2.29 0.53 -5.81
C HIS A 201 2.39 1.66 -6.83
N VAL A 202 1.25 2.12 -7.32
CA VAL A 202 1.19 3.13 -8.37
C VAL A 202 0.28 4.30 -8.02
N ALA A 203 0.91 5.44 -7.90
CA ALA A 203 0.30 6.77 -7.95
C ALA A 203 1.26 7.69 -8.70
N ASP A 204 0.76 8.74 -9.30
CA ASP A 204 1.61 9.72 -9.99
C ASP A 204 2.39 10.59 -8.99
N ASN A 205 3.34 11.38 -9.47
CA ASN A 205 4.21 12.24 -8.64
C ASN A 205 3.45 13.22 -7.73
N ASN A 206 2.19 13.48 -8.00
CA ASN A 206 1.29 14.36 -7.26
C ASN A 206 0.20 13.59 -6.49
N ARG A 207 0.38 12.28 -6.29
CA ARG A 207 -0.55 11.34 -5.66
C ARG A 207 -1.86 11.14 -6.43
N PHE A 208 -2.01 11.72 -7.63
CA PHE A 208 -3.11 11.41 -8.55
C PHE A 208 -3.00 9.99 -9.10
N PRO A 209 -4.08 9.47 -9.71
CA PRO A 209 -4.01 8.26 -10.51
C PRO A 209 -2.91 8.33 -11.57
N PRO A 210 -2.29 7.20 -11.95
CA PRO A 210 -1.35 7.11 -13.05
C PRO A 210 -1.84 7.84 -14.31
N GLY A 211 -1.00 8.72 -14.86
CA GLY A 211 -1.34 9.61 -15.98
C GLY A 211 -1.96 10.94 -15.58
N GLY A 212 -2.18 11.17 -14.28
CA GLY A 212 -2.64 12.47 -13.74
C GLY A 212 -1.52 13.43 -13.34
N GLY A 213 -0.27 13.04 -13.49
CA GLY A 213 0.93 13.81 -13.16
C GLY A 213 1.97 13.79 -14.26
N SER A 214 3.24 13.70 -13.90
CA SER A 214 4.38 13.82 -14.82
C SER A 214 5.27 12.57 -14.92
N LEU A 215 4.92 11.45 -14.29
CA LEU A 215 5.70 10.24 -14.39
C LEU A 215 5.62 9.61 -15.80
N ASP A 216 6.75 9.11 -16.29
CA ASP A 216 6.80 8.35 -17.54
C ASP A 216 6.38 6.90 -17.30
N TRP A 217 5.08 6.66 -17.34
CA TRP A 217 4.48 5.35 -17.08
C TRP A 217 4.92 4.28 -18.09
N SER A 218 5.09 4.64 -19.37
CA SER A 218 5.56 3.69 -20.38
C SER A 218 6.98 3.22 -20.08
N LYS A 219 7.86 4.13 -19.68
CA LYS A 219 9.21 3.80 -19.25
C LYS A 219 9.19 2.98 -17.95
N LEU A 220 8.34 3.32 -16.98
CA LEU A 220 8.25 2.61 -15.70
C LEU A 220 7.78 1.16 -15.88
N ILE A 221 6.71 0.96 -16.64
CA ILE A 221 6.20 -0.39 -16.97
C ILE A 221 7.23 -1.21 -17.76
N SER A 222 7.90 -0.59 -18.73
CA SER A 222 8.96 -1.27 -19.48
C SER A 222 10.16 -1.63 -18.60
N THR A 223 10.48 -0.79 -17.61
CA THR A 223 11.55 -1.06 -16.63
C THR A 223 11.21 -2.27 -15.77
N LEU A 224 9.99 -2.32 -15.19
CA LEU A 224 9.51 -3.48 -14.42
C LEU A 224 9.65 -4.78 -15.24
N LYS A 225 9.11 -4.81 -16.46
CA LYS A 225 9.19 -5.97 -17.36
C LYS A 225 10.61 -6.38 -17.69
N SER A 226 11.45 -5.41 -18.04
CA SER A 226 12.85 -5.67 -18.42
C SER A 226 13.69 -6.16 -17.24
N ALA A 227 13.31 -5.80 -16.03
CA ALA A 227 13.92 -6.29 -14.79
C ALA A 227 13.39 -7.67 -14.33
N GLY A 228 12.42 -8.24 -15.07
CA GLY A 228 11.84 -9.56 -14.80
C GLY A 228 10.72 -9.56 -13.78
N TYR A 229 10.14 -8.40 -13.45
CA TYR A 229 9.00 -8.33 -12.55
C TYR A 229 7.70 -8.70 -13.28
N ASP A 230 6.97 -9.65 -12.73
CA ASP A 230 5.68 -10.14 -13.24
C ASP A 230 4.61 -10.25 -12.13
N GLY A 231 4.77 -9.50 -11.06
CA GLY A 231 3.87 -9.46 -9.92
C GLY A 231 2.65 -8.54 -10.11
N TRP A 232 2.18 -8.01 -8.99
CA TRP A 232 1.06 -7.08 -8.96
C TRP A 232 1.50 -5.64 -9.19
N ILE A 233 0.64 -4.88 -9.84
CA ILE A 233 0.68 -3.41 -9.90
C ILE A 233 -0.55 -2.93 -9.16
N THR A 234 -0.35 -2.30 -8.02
CA THR A 234 -1.41 -1.97 -7.06
C THR A 234 -1.69 -0.47 -7.06
N SER A 235 -2.89 -0.09 -7.44
CA SER A 235 -3.29 1.32 -7.45
C SER A 235 -3.49 1.85 -6.05
N GLU A 236 -2.74 2.92 -5.71
CA GLU A 236 -2.77 3.57 -4.40
C GLU A 236 -2.70 5.10 -4.54
N PHE A 237 -3.72 5.68 -5.13
CA PHE A 237 -3.78 7.12 -5.31
C PHE A 237 -4.62 7.81 -4.24
N VAL A 238 -4.22 9.02 -3.88
CA VAL A 238 -4.99 9.92 -3.00
C VAL A 238 -5.13 11.25 -3.74
N VAL A 239 -6.29 11.52 -4.28
CA VAL A 239 -6.49 12.74 -5.06
C VAL A 239 -6.54 13.95 -4.11
N PRO A 240 -5.55 14.84 -4.13
CA PRO A 240 -5.60 16.07 -3.36
C PRO A 240 -6.69 16.97 -3.94
N LEU A 241 -7.68 17.30 -3.13
CA LEU A 241 -8.71 18.26 -3.52
C LEU A 241 -8.21 19.69 -3.32
N ASP A 242 -8.49 20.54 -4.29
CA ASP A 242 -8.28 21.97 -4.10
C ASP A 242 -9.24 22.47 -3.01
N ARG A 243 -8.67 22.88 -1.89
CA ARG A 243 -9.39 23.43 -0.74
C ARG A 243 -9.48 24.95 -0.76
N SER A 244 -9.01 25.58 -1.85
CA SER A 244 -9.12 27.03 -2.00
C SER A 244 -10.59 27.46 -2.08
N PRO A 245 -10.92 28.71 -1.71
CA PRO A 245 -12.28 29.23 -1.86
C PRO A 245 -12.75 29.30 -3.30
N LEU A 246 -11.84 29.20 -4.27
CA LEU A 246 -12.13 29.27 -5.71
C LEU A 246 -12.42 27.91 -6.33
N ALA A 247 -12.15 26.82 -5.62
CA ALA A 247 -12.38 25.49 -6.14
C ALA A 247 -13.87 25.17 -6.31
N VAL A 248 -14.21 24.59 -7.45
CA VAL A 248 -15.51 23.95 -7.64
C VAL A 248 -15.43 22.61 -6.91
N LYS A 249 -16.16 22.47 -5.81
CA LYS A 249 -16.21 21.25 -5.02
C LYS A 249 -17.23 20.30 -5.62
N ASP A 250 -16.82 19.06 -5.82
CA ASP A 250 -17.74 17.97 -6.10
C ASP A 250 -18.59 17.67 -4.85
N GLU A 251 -19.87 17.36 -5.03
CA GLU A 251 -20.73 17.01 -3.92
C GLU A 251 -20.29 15.64 -3.38
N ALA A 252 -19.97 15.59 -2.09
CA ALA A 252 -19.69 14.33 -1.41
C ALA A 252 -20.88 13.40 -1.58
N SER A 253 -20.64 12.19 -2.07
CA SER A 253 -21.68 11.17 -2.06
C SER A 253 -22.05 10.87 -0.59
N GLY A 254 -23.32 10.55 -0.34
CA GLY A 254 -23.85 10.24 1.00
C GLY A 254 -23.25 8.96 1.62
N THR A 255 -21.94 8.88 1.70
CA THR A 255 -21.21 7.80 2.35
C THR A 255 -21.39 7.89 3.85
N THR A 256 -21.53 6.75 4.49
CA THR A 256 -21.59 6.59 5.95
C THR A 256 -20.19 6.64 6.59
N ALA A 257 -19.29 7.51 6.08
CA ALA A 257 -17.96 7.65 6.62
C ALA A 257 -18.01 8.19 8.05
N THR A 258 -17.30 7.54 8.96
CA THR A 258 -17.11 8.02 10.32
C THR A 258 -16.16 9.23 10.36
N ASP A 259 -16.20 10.00 11.44
CA ASP A 259 -15.27 11.13 11.64
C ASP A 259 -13.80 10.68 11.62
N ALA A 260 -13.51 9.47 12.11
CA ALA A 260 -12.16 8.88 12.08
C ALA A 260 -11.70 8.56 10.65
N GLU A 261 -12.59 8.02 9.82
CA GLU A 261 -12.30 7.75 8.40
C GLU A 261 -12.12 9.04 7.61
N LEU A 262 -12.96 10.04 7.86
CA LEU A 262 -12.81 11.36 7.26
C LEU A 262 -11.49 12.04 7.67
N LYS A 263 -11.13 11.91 8.96
CA LYS A 263 -9.86 12.43 9.45
C LYS A 263 -8.68 11.74 8.75
N PHE A 264 -8.69 10.40 8.68
CA PHE A 264 -7.65 9.62 8.01
C PHE A 264 -7.45 10.07 6.55
N ILE A 265 -8.52 10.20 5.78
CA ILE A 265 -8.48 10.66 4.39
C ILE A 265 -7.89 12.07 4.28
N ARG A 266 -8.30 12.99 5.18
CA ARG A 266 -7.80 14.36 5.19
C ARG A 266 -6.34 14.47 5.60
N ASP A 267 -5.91 13.65 6.55
CA ASP A 267 -4.51 13.56 6.97
C ASP A 267 -3.60 13.10 5.81
N HIS A 268 -4.14 12.31 4.86
CA HIS A 268 -3.47 11.92 3.62
C HIS A 268 -3.67 12.93 2.46
N GLY A 269 -4.14 14.13 2.76
CA GLY A 269 -4.23 15.21 1.77
C GLY A 269 -5.49 15.21 0.89
N SER A 270 -6.41 14.26 1.09
CA SER A 270 -7.63 14.14 0.31
C SER A 270 -8.89 14.57 1.07
N ASP A 271 -10.03 14.41 0.44
CA ASP A 271 -11.36 14.52 1.00
C ASP A 271 -12.29 13.53 0.27
N LEU A 272 -13.51 13.33 0.76
CA LEU A 272 -14.49 12.53 0.03
C LEU A 272 -14.96 13.27 -1.22
N MET A 273 -14.82 12.58 -2.34
CA MET A 273 -15.40 13.03 -3.62
C MET A 273 -16.66 12.24 -3.93
N SER A 274 -17.44 12.67 -4.92
CA SER A 274 -18.60 11.92 -5.38
C SER A 274 -18.21 10.53 -5.90
N ASP A 275 -19.15 9.60 -5.87
CA ASP A 275 -18.92 8.24 -6.36
C ASP A 275 -18.54 8.23 -7.86
N GLY A 276 -19.19 9.08 -8.65
CA GLY A 276 -18.89 9.22 -10.08
C GLY A 276 -17.48 9.75 -10.34
N ALA A 277 -17.04 10.76 -9.59
CA ALA A 277 -15.68 11.31 -9.72
C ALA A 277 -14.63 10.28 -9.30
N TYR A 278 -14.82 9.60 -8.17
CA TYR A 278 -13.91 8.54 -7.73
C TYR A 278 -13.84 7.38 -8.73
N SER A 279 -15.00 6.88 -9.20
CA SER A 279 -15.06 5.82 -10.21
C SER A 279 -14.35 6.20 -11.50
N LYS A 280 -14.39 7.49 -11.89
CA LYS A 280 -13.66 7.99 -13.04
C LYS A 280 -12.15 7.94 -12.85
N HIS A 281 -11.65 8.23 -11.65
CA HIS A 281 -10.23 8.08 -11.33
C HIS A 281 -9.79 6.61 -11.37
N VAL A 282 -10.59 5.70 -10.81
CA VAL A 282 -10.34 4.25 -10.87
C VAL A 282 -10.31 3.75 -12.32
N GLU A 283 -11.26 4.19 -13.15
CA GLU A 283 -11.31 3.87 -14.58
C GLU A 283 -10.08 4.39 -15.35
N ASN A 284 -9.71 5.66 -15.10
CA ASN A 284 -8.57 6.28 -15.76
C ASN A 284 -7.26 5.55 -15.41
N THR A 285 -7.10 5.13 -14.15
CA THR A 285 -5.93 4.35 -13.70
C THR A 285 -5.71 3.11 -14.55
N ILE A 286 -6.69 2.22 -14.61
CA ILE A 286 -6.51 0.95 -15.33
C ILE A 286 -6.36 1.16 -16.84
N LYS A 287 -7.07 2.13 -17.42
CA LYS A 287 -6.91 2.48 -18.83
C LYS A 287 -5.51 2.98 -19.14
N HIS A 288 -4.97 3.84 -18.29
CA HIS A 288 -3.62 4.39 -18.47
C HIS A 288 -2.54 3.34 -18.30
N LEU A 289 -2.62 2.50 -17.26
CA LEU A 289 -1.68 1.41 -17.04
C LEU A 289 -1.67 0.42 -18.21
N LYS A 290 -2.83 -0.01 -18.70
CA LYS A 290 -2.93 -0.87 -19.88
C LYS A 290 -2.38 -0.21 -21.16
N ALA A 291 -2.65 1.08 -21.36
CA ALA A 291 -2.09 1.83 -22.49
C ALA A 291 -0.57 2.00 -22.38
N SER A 292 0.00 2.03 -21.19
CA SER A 292 1.44 2.08 -20.90
C SER A 292 2.11 0.72 -21.00
N GLY A 293 1.35 -0.35 -21.25
CA GLY A 293 1.87 -1.69 -21.48
C GLY A 293 1.84 -2.61 -20.25
N ALA A 294 1.09 -2.30 -19.18
CA ALA A 294 0.95 -3.17 -18.02
C ALA A 294 0.24 -4.49 -18.34
#